data_6301b8b423efa7d0190a93c1be3ffe9c
#
_entry.id   6301b8b423efa7d0190a93c1be3ffe9c
#
_cell.length_a   1.000
_cell.length_b   1.000
_cell.length_c   1.000
_cell.angle_alpha   90.00
_cell.angle_beta   90.00
_cell.angle_gamma   90.00
#
_symmetry.space_group_name_H-M   'P 1'
#
loop_
_entity.id
_entity.type
_entity.pdbx_description
1 polymer ?
#
loop_
_entity_poly.entity_id
_entity_poly.type
_entity_poly.pdbx_seq_one_letter_code
_entity_poly.pdbx_strand_id
1 'polypeptide(L)'
;MSEPLPLHPSIIAMVSLAANIAANHPKKGLCQIERLRGYGVTDAQIDMVVDIARHLRDEAGQMLDAQFNDEAKLAVPPAPTSEACCAPAAPSGASSESCGCTPTAKGNACC
;
A
#
# COMPACT_ATOMS: atom_id res chain seq x y z
N MET A 1 -10.64 -17.13 32.43
CA MET A 1 -10.48 -16.43 31.72
C MET A 1 -11.34 -16.24 30.69
N SER A 2 -12.36 -16.04 30.67
CA SER A 2 -13.19 -16.01 29.65
C SER A 2 -13.97 -14.78 29.67
N GLU A 3 -13.34 -13.71 29.75
CA GLU A 3 -14.06 -12.52 29.56
C GLU A 3 -14.43 -12.43 28.12
N PRO A 4 -15.62 -12.02 27.79
CA PRO A 4 -16.00 -11.90 26.40
C PRO A 4 -15.15 -10.82 25.75
N LEU A 5 -14.76 -11.06 24.52
CA LEU A 5 -14.00 -10.06 23.79
C LEU A 5 -14.85 -8.82 23.64
N PRO A 6 -14.26 -7.65 23.84
CA PRO A 6 -15.02 -6.40 23.72
C PRO A 6 -15.44 -6.07 22.31
N LEU A 7 -14.89 -6.76 21.32
CA LEU A 7 -15.21 -6.48 19.90
C LEU A 7 -15.69 -7.75 19.23
N HIS A 8 -16.58 -7.57 18.29
CA HIS A 8 -17.04 -8.69 17.49
C HIS A 8 -15.89 -9.23 16.66
N PRO A 9 -15.82 -10.55 16.44
CA PRO A 9 -14.72 -11.12 15.65
C PRO A 9 -14.54 -10.52 14.27
N SER A 10 -15.60 -10.06 13.62
CA SER A 10 -15.47 -9.43 12.33
C SER A 10 -14.72 -8.12 12.42
N ILE A 11 -14.91 -7.37 13.49
CA ILE A 11 -14.18 -6.13 13.68
C ILE A 11 -12.71 -6.42 13.90
N ILE A 12 -12.41 -7.44 14.70
CA ILE A 12 -11.02 -7.84 14.93
C ILE A 12 -10.37 -8.25 13.62
N ALA A 13 -11.08 -8.98 12.78
CA ALA A 13 -10.55 -9.38 11.47
C ALA A 13 -10.33 -8.19 10.56
N MET A 14 -11.20 -7.19 10.58
CA MET A 14 -11.03 -5.98 9.80
C MET A 14 -9.80 -5.20 10.26
N VAL A 15 -9.62 -5.06 11.56
CA VAL A 15 -8.45 -4.36 12.10
C VAL A 15 -7.18 -5.12 11.73
N SER A 16 -7.20 -6.44 11.82
CA SER A 16 -6.04 -7.26 11.44
C SER A 16 -5.71 -7.12 9.97
N LEU A 17 -6.73 -7.12 9.11
CA LEU A 17 -6.53 -6.94 7.68
C LEU A 17 -5.89 -5.59 7.38
N ALA A 18 -6.45 -4.53 7.94
CA ALA A 18 -5.94 -3.19 7.74
C ALA A 18 -4.51 -3.06 8.24
N ALA A 19 -4.24 -3.60 9.42
CA ALA A 19 -2.91 -3.53 10.01
C ALA A 19 -1.89 -4.29 9.17
N ASN A 20 -2.25 -5.45 8.66
CA ASN A 20 -1.34 -6.23 7.83
C ASN A 20 -0.99 -5.52 6.54
N ILE A 21 -1.97 -4.88 5.91
CA ILE A 21 -1.72 -4.13 4.69
C ILE A 21 -0.86 -2.91 4.99
N ALA A 22 -1.21 -2.16 6.00
CA ALA A 22 -0.47 -0.95 6.37
C ALA A 22 0.96 -1.27 6.77
N ALA A 23 1.18 -2.44 7.35
CA ALA A 23 2.51 -2.86 7.76
C ALA A 23 3.26 -3.64 6.67
N ASN A 24 2.72 -3.70 5.47
CA ASN A 24 3.32 -4.41 4.35
C ASN A 24 3.43 -5.92 4.56
N HIS A 25 2.42 -6.50 5.18
CA HIS A 25 2.34 -7.95 5.35
C HIS A 25 1.07 -8.48 4.66
N PRO A 26 0.93 -8.30 3.35
CA PRO A 26 -0.32 -8.65 2.68
C PRO A 26 -0.66 -10.14 2.72
N LYS A 27 0.32 -10.99 2.80
CA LYS A 27 0.03 -12.42 2.81
C LYS A 27 -0.80 -12.82 4.00
N LYS A 28 -0.55 -12.24 5.14
CA LYS A 28 -1.36 -12.55 6.32
C LYS A 28 -2.74 -11.94 6.22
N GLY A 29 -2.89 -10.89 5.42
CA GLY A 29 -4.19 -10.31 5.21
C GLY A 29 -5.15 -11.22 4.44
N LEU A 30 -4.63 -12.09 3.60
CA LEU A 30 -5.49 -12.96 2.82
C LEU A 30 -6.35 -13.87 3.68
N CYS A 31 -5.79 -14.37 4.78
CA CYS A 31 -6.57 -15.20 5.68
C CYS A 31 -7.71 -14.42 6.32
N GLN A 32 -7.50 -13.14 6.55
CA GLN A 32 -8.53 -12.31 7.16
C GLN A 32 -9.66 -12.04 6.19
N ILE A 33 -9.36 -11.95 4.89
CA ILE A 33 -10.39 -11.75 3.88
C ILE A 33 -11.38 -12.93 3.90
N GLU A 34 -10.85 -14.14 3.96
CA GLU A 34 -11.72 -15.30 4.00
C GLU A 34 -12.55 -15.34 5.27
N ARG A 35 -11.95 -14.98 6.39
CA ARG A 35 -12.70 -14.91 7.64
C ARG A 35 -13.82 -13.89 7.57
N LEU A 36 -13.52 -12.73 6.98
CA LEU A 36 -14.52 -11.68 6.85
C LEU A 36 -15.69 -12.13 5.99
N ARG A 37 -15.39 -12.80 4.90
CA ARG A 37 -16.45 -13.35 4.07
C ARG A 37 -17.30 -14.35 4.85
N GLY A 38 -16.66 -15.15 5.67
CA GLY A 38 -17.36 -16.08 6.52
C GLY A 38 -18.25 -15.42 7.56
N TYR A 39 -17.92 -14.20 7.96
CA TYR A 39 -18.77 -13.46 8.89
C TYR A 39 -19.85 -12.66 8.18
N GLY A 40 -19.90 -12.72 6.85
CA GLY A 40 -20.94 -12.01 6.11
C GLY A 40 -20.55 -10.59 5.69
N VAL A 41 -19.31 -10.24 5.83
CA VAL A 41 -18.84 -8.92 5.38
C VAL A 41 -18.76 -8.93 3.86
N THR A 42 -19.31 -7.94 3.23
CA THR A 42 -19.35 -7.89 1.77
C THR A 42 -17.99 -7.52 1.19
N ASP A 43 -17.77 -7.91 -0.05
CA ASP A 43 -16.52 -7.58 -0.72
C ASP A 43 -16.34 -6.06 -0.82
N ALA A 44 -17.41 -5.31 -0.99
CA ALA A 44 -17.33 -3.86 -1.04
C ALA A 44 -16.82 -3.28 0.29
N GLN A 45 -17.25 -3.87 1.38
CA GLN A 45 -16.76 -3.44 2.70
C GLN A 45 -15.30 -3.81 2.89
N ILE A 46 -14.91 -4.97 2.41
CA ILE A 46 -13.52 -5.41 2.50
C ILE A 46 -12.64 -4.49 1.65
N ASP A 47 -13.09 -4.16 0.45
CA ASP A 47 -12.33 -3.25 -0.42
C ASP A 47 -12.15 -1.89 0.22
N MET A 48 -13.16 -1.40 0.92
CA MET A 48 -13.06 -0.13 1.61
C MET A 48 -11.96 -0.16 2.68
N VAL A 49 -11.91 -1.23 3.44
CA VAL A 49 -10.88 -1.40 4.48
C VAL A 49 -9.49 -1.46 3.85
N VAL A 50 -9.37 -2.19 2.75
CA VAL A 50 -8.10 -2.32 2.04
C VAL A 50 -7.65 -0.96 1.49
N ASP A 51 -8.57 -0.21 0.91
CA ASP A 51 -8.26 1.12 0.37
C ASP A 51 -7.78 2.07 1.45
N ILE A 52 -8.45 2.09 2.58
CA ILE A 52 -8.05 2.95 3.68
C ILE A 52 -6.63 2.59 4.15
N ALA A 53 -6.37 1.29 4.29
CA ALA A 53 -5.06 0.84 4.76
C ALA A 53 -3.95 1.20 3.78
N ARG A 54 -4.23 1.04 2.49
CA ARG A 54 -3.26 1.40 1.45
C ARG A 54 -2.98 2.89 1.43
N HIS A 55 -4.05 3.67 1.56
CA HIS A 55 -3.91 5.12 1.55
C HIS A 55 -3.04 5.59 2.71
N LEU A 56 -3.30 5.08 3.90
CA LEU A 56 -2.52 5.45 5.08
C LEU A 56 -1.05 5.01 4.95
N ARG A 57 -0.84 3.82 4.42
CA ARG A 57 0.52 3.34 4.21
C ARG A 57 1.30 4.23 3.24
N ASP A 58 0.65 4.60 2.14
CA ASP A 58 1.30 5.42 1.13
C ASP A 58 1.55 6.83 1.65
N GLU A 59 0.60 7.38 2.39
CA GLU A 59 0.77 8.69 2.98
C GLU A 59 1.92 8.71 3.99
N ALA A 60 1.98 7.68 4.82
CA ALA A 60 3.08 7.57 5.79
C ALA A 60 4.43 7.48 5.09
N GLY A 61 4.48 6.73 3.99
CA GLY A 61 5.70 6.62 3.21
C GLY A 61 6.12 7.97 2.61
N GLN A 62 5.15 8.71 2.10
CA GLN A 62 5.42 10.03 1.54
C GLN A 62 5.94 10.99 2.60
N MET A 63 5.40 10.93 3.80
CA MET A 63 5.86 11.76 4.88
C MET A 63 7.29 11.45 5.28
N LEU A 64 7.62 10.16 5.33
CA LEU A 64 8.99 9.76 5.64
C LEU A 64 9.97 10.23 4.57
N ASP A 65 9.56 10.11 3.32
CA ASP A 65 10.39 10.56 2.21
C ASP A 65 10.60 12.08 2.29
N ALA A 66 9.55 12.82 2.61
CA ALA A 66 9.66 14.26 2.74
C ALA A 66 10.60 14.65 3.86
N GLN A 67 10.52 13.99 4.99
CA GLN A 67 11.43 14.25 6.10
C GLN A 67 12.87 13.95 5.72
N PHE A 68 13.09 12.81 5.08
CA PHE A 68 14.43 12.46 4.65
C PHE A 68 14.99 13.48 3.66
N ASN A 69 14.16 13.88 2.70
CA ASN A 69 14.59 14.85 1.70
C ASN A 69 14.93 16.19 2.34
N ASP A 70 14.16 16.59 3.33
CA ASP A 70 14.39 17.85 4.01
C ASP A 70 15.70 17.81 4.78
N GLU A 71 15.93 16.74 5.51
CA GLU A 71 17.17 16.62 6.28
C GLU A 71 18.39 16.46 5.38
N ALA A 72 18.24 15.74 4.28
CA ALA A 72 19.32 15.57 3.33
C ALA A 72 19.46 16.75 2.38
N LYS A 73 18.57 17.73 2.49
CA LYS A 73 18.55 18.89 1.62
C LYS A 73 18.43 18.51 0.15
N LEU A 74 17.62 17.51 -0.10
CA LEU A 74 17.36 17.10 -1.46
C LEU A 74 16.10 17.79 -1.96
N ALA A 75 16.02 17.97 -3.26
CA ALA A 75 14.81 18.54 -3.84
C ALA A 75 13.67 17.55 -3.67
N VAL A 76 12.53 18.05 -3.26
CA VAL A 76 11.36 17.19 -3.12
C VAL A 76 10.83 16.93 -4.52
N PRO A 77 10.72 15.68 -4.93
CA PRO A 77 10.19 15.41 -6.24
C PRO A 77 8.68 15.70 -6.26
N PRO A 78 8.17 16.07 -7.39
CA PRO A 78 6.73 16.30 -7.48
C PRO A 78 6.02 15.00 -7.19
N ALA A 79 4.81 15.12 -6.70
CA ALA A 79 4.03 13.94 -6.40
C ALA A 79 3.89 13.10 -7.66
N PRO A 80 4.12 11.81 -7.56
CA PRO A 80 4.02 10.98 -8.74
C PRO A 80 2.57 10.89 -9.16
N THR A 81 2.31 11.17 -10.40
CA THR A 81 0.99 10.96 -10.92
C THR A 81 0.98 9.53 -11.40
N SER A 82 -0.18 8.99 -11.47
CA SER A 82 -0.25 7.62 -11.93
C SER A 82 0.30 7.47 -13.33
N GLU A 83 0.39 8.55 -14.05
CA GLU A 83 0.94 8.44 -15.36
C GLU A 83 2.42 8.41 -15.37
N ALA A 84 3.02 8.91 -14.35
CA ALA A 84 4.46 8.94 -14.29
C ALA A 84 5.05 7.56 -14.27
N CYS A 85 4.35 6.62 -13.76
CA CYS A 85 4.89 5.29 -13.68
C CYS A 85 4.86 4.58 -15.03
N CYS A 86 3.92 4.97 -15.85
CA CYS A 86 3.80 4.30 -17.12
C CYS A 86 4.22 5.21 -18.23
N ALA A 87 4.72 6.33 -17.93
CA ALA A 87 5.05 7.24 -18.98
C ALA A 87 6.14 6.65 -19.80
N PRO A 88 5.97 6.57 -21.02
CA PRO A 88 6.96 6.02 -21.90
C PRO A 88 8.00 7.07 -22.06
N ALA A 89 8.45 7.49 -21.03
CA ALA A 89 9.33 8.57 -21.10
C ALA A 89 10.60 8.20 -21.75
N ALA A 90 10.86 7.03 -21.79
CA ALA A 90 12.11 6.69 -22.30
C ALA A 90 11.95 6.44 -23.72
N PRO A 91 12.23 7.32 -24.45
CA PRO A 91 12.07 7.09 -25.84
C PRO A 91 12.97 6.01 -26.26
N SER A 92 14.01 5.92 -25.69
CA SER A 92 14.90 4.96 -26.21
C SER A 92 14.40 3.65 -25.95
N GLY A 93 13.30 3.47 -26.00
CA GLY A 93 12.77 2.19 -26.06
C GLY A 93 13.44 1.24 -25.30
N ALA A 94 13.97 1.61 -24.49
CA ALA A 94 14.59 0.70 -23.77
C ALA A 94 13.67 -0.34 -23.50
N SER A 95 13.94 -1.30 -23.83
CA SER A 95 13.34 -2.43 -23.55
C SER A 95 12.70 -2.49 -22.33
N SER A 96 11.83 -1.93 -22.23
CA SER A 96 11.17 -1.96 -21.10
C SER A 96 10.68 -3.21 -20.65
N GLU A 97 10.66 -4.10 -21.42
CA GLU A 97 10.10 -5.27 -20.95
C GLU A 97 10.80 -5.76 -19.84
N SER A 98 11.71 -5.22 -19.43
CA SER A 98 12.37 -5.81 -18.41
C SER A 98 11.65 -5.69 -17.21
N CYS A 99 10.79 -6.24 -17.13
CA CYS A 99 10.48 -6.75 -15.96
C CYS A 99 10.37 -6.02 -14.79
N GLY A 100 9.57 -5.45 -14.64
CA GLY A 100 9.20 -5.16 -13.36
C GLY A 100 9.93 -4.13 -12.61
N CYS A 101 10.83 -3.54 -13.19
CA CYS A 101 11.50 -2.51 -12.49
C CYS A 101 10.75 -1.25 -12.70
N THR A 102 10.19 -0.72 -11.66
CA THR A 102 9.55 0.56 -11.81
C THR A 102 10.56 1.65 -11.59
N PRO A 103 10.63 2.60 -12.46
CA PRO A 103 11.56 3.70 -12.27
C PRO A 103 11.12 4.55 -11.09
N THR A 104 12.08 5.11 -10.43
CA THR A 104 11.77 6.03 -9.36
C THR A 104 11.28 7.34 -9.94
N ALA A 105 10.84 8.21 -9.08
CA ALA A 105 10.36 9.51 -9.52
C ALA A 105 11.43 10.30 -10.27
N LYS A 106 12.65 9.97 -10.07
CA LYS A 106 13.73 10.65 -10.79
C LYS A 106 14.21 9.88 -12.01
N GLY A 107 13.49 8.87 -12.38
CA GLY A 107 13.85 8.13 -13.57
C GLY A 107 14.83 7.00 -13.39
N ASN A 108 15.25 6.77 -12.20
CA ASN A 108 16.17 5.67 -11.96
C ASN A 108 15.43 4.37 -11.78
N ALA A 109 15.92 3.34 -12.37
CA ALA A 109 15.26 2.04 -12.22
C ALA A 109 15.63 1.44 -10.88
N CYS A 110 14.71 0.78 -10.30
CA CYS A 110 14.94 0.18 -9.02
C CYS A 110 15.27 -1.29 -9.10
N CYS A 111 15.89 -1.71 -10.08
CA CYS A 111 16.18 -3.13 -10.16
C CYS A 111 17.36 -3.53 -9.32
#